data_686a32465b393e2e31cbd95040c6dd94
#
_entry.id   686a32465b393e2e31cbd95040c6dd94
#
_cell.length_a   1.000
_cell.length_b   1.000
_cell.length_c   1.000
_cell.angle_alpha   90.00
_cell.angle_beta   90.00
_cell.angle_gamma   90.00
#
_symmetry.space_group_name_H-M   'P 1'
#
loop_
_entity.id
_entity.type
_entity.pdbx_description
1 polymer ?
#
loop_
_entity_poly.entity_id
_entity_poly.type
_entity_poly.pdbx_seq_one_letter_code
_entity_poly.pdbx_strand_id
1 'polypeptide(L)'
;MAIKTFKPTTPSRRQMTVTDYRGLSKVKPEKSLLEPLKKNAGRNSYGRITVRHHGGGNKQKYRIIDFKREKLDMPATVLTIEYDPNRTAHIALVQYEDGEKRYILAPYGLNVGDVIVSGEGADIKPGNCLPIANIPLGTMIHNIELIPGRGGQLVRTAGGAAQLMAKEGASAQVRLPSGEVRYIKMGCRATIGQVGNIDQSNVNRGKAGKTRHMGIRPTVRGSVMNPCDHPHGGGEGKAPIGRPGPVTPWGKPALGYKTRKKNHRTDKQIVKRRNSK
;
A
#
# COMPACT_ATOMS: atom_id res chain seq x y z
N MET A 1 -3.99 10.32 13.72
CA MET A 1 -4.31 11.62 13.07
C MET A 1 -5.82 11.70 12.93
N ALA A 2 -6.41 12.89 13.07
CA ALA A 2 -7.86 13.04 12.97
C ALA A 2 -8.28 13.23 11.50
N ILE A 3 -9.52 12.83 11.19
CA ILE A 3 -10.16 13.14 9.90
C ILE A 3 -10.74 14.54 9.99
N LYS A 4 -10.42 15.38 8.99
CA LYS A 4 -11.01 16.71 8.84
C LYS A 4 -12.28 16.61 7.99
N THR A 5 -13.38 17.09 8.54
CA THR A 5 -14.67 17.28 7.85
C THR A 5 -14.81 18.71 7.34
N PHE A 6 -15.77 18.96 6.48
CA PHE A 6 -16.06 20.29 5.93
C PHE A 6 -17.50 20.71 6.25
N LYS A 7 -17.74 22.03 6.30
CA LYS A 7 -19.10 22.57 6.36
C LYS A 7 -19.89 22.14 5.13
N PRO A 8 -21.16 21.75 5.26
CA PRO A 8 -21.98 21.22 4.15
C PRO A 8 -22.51 22.31 3.20
N THR A 9 -21.59 23.08 2.62
CA THR A 9 -21.92 24.21 1.71
C THR A 9 -22.38 23.76 0.32
N THR A 10 -22.01 22.53 -0.09
CA THR A 10 -22.39 21.92 -1.38
C THR A 10 -22.65 20.43 -1.19
N PRO A 11 -23.41 19.76 -2.11
CA PRO A 11 -23.66 18.31 -2.00
C PRO A 11 -22.37 17.49 -1.86
N SER A 12 -21.32 17.81 -2.60
CA SER A 12 -20.03 17.11 -2.50
C SER A 12 -19.30 17.38 -1.19
N ARG A 13 -19.35 18.61 -0.66
CA ARG A 13 -18.69 18.94 0.62
C ARG A 13 -19.37 18.34 1.84
N ARG A 14 -20.68 18.06 1.76
CA ARG A 14 -21.42 17.40 2.83
C ARG A 14 -20.79 16.09 3.30
N GLN A 15 -20.28 15.30 2.37
CA GLN A 15 -19.73 13.97 2.64
C GLN A 15 -18.21 13.92 2.53
N MET A 16 -17.57 14.99 2.03
CA MET A 16 -16.12 15.00 1.80
C MET A 16 -15.37 15.05 3.11
N THR A 17 -14.37 14.18 3.22
CA THR A 17 -13.40 14.21 4.31
C THR A 17 -11.98 14.17 3.76
N VAL A 18 -11.00 14.57 4.56
CA VAL A 18 -9.57 14.47 4.26
C VAL A 18 -8.81 14.12 5.52
N THR A 19 -7.66 13.50 5.40
CA THR A 19 -6.71 13.33 6.50
C THR A 19 -6.22 14.69 6.98
N ASP A 20 -6.04 14.84 8.27
CA ASP A 20 -5.47 16.06 8.85
C ASP A 20 -3.94 16.01 8.75
N TYR A 21 -3.38 16.96 8.03
CA TYR A 21 -1.94 17.06 7.82
C TYR A 21 -1.24 17.99 8.82
N ARG A 22 -1.92 18.47 9.86
CA ARG A 22 -1.32 19.39 10.85
C ARG A 22 -0.15 18.77 11.61
N GLY A 23 -0.16 17.46 11.79
CA GLY A 23 0.94 16.72 12.44
C GLY A 23 2.13 16.41 11.52
N LEU A 24 2.10 16.82 10.25
CA LEU A 24 3.21 16.62 9.33
C LEU A 24 4.11 17.85 9.27
N SER A 25 5.38 17.60 9.02
CA SER A 25 6.39 18.67 8.82
C SER A 25 6.09 19.45 7.55
N LYS A 26 6.03 20.79 7.66
CA LYS A 26 5.77 21.70 6.52
C LYS A 26 7.07 22.03 5.77
N VAL A 27 7.74 21.01 5.26
CA VAL A 27 9.03 21.15 4.55
C VAL A 27 8.91 20.71 3.10
N LYS A 28 9.83 21.19 2.26
CA LYS A 28 9.98 20.69 0.89
C LYS A 28 10.70 19.32 0.94
N PRO A 29 10.33 18.37 0.08
CA PRO A 29 11.00 17.07 0.06
C PRO A 29 12.46 17.20 -0.35
N GLU A 30 13.31 16.31 0.15
CA GLU A 30 14.74 16.25 -0.14
C GLU A 30 14.97 16.03 -1.65
N LYS A 31 15.70 16.94 -2.29
CA LYS A 31 15.85 16.97 -3.75
C LYS A 31 16.62 15.76 -4.29
N SER A 32 17.64 15.31 -3.57
CA SER A 32 18.49 14.16 -3.92
C SER A 32 17.71 12.84 -3.96
N LEU A 33 16.60 12.75 -3.21
CA LEU A 33 15.75 11.57 -3.11
C LEU A 33 14.49 11.65 -4.00
N LEU A 34 14.47 12.57 -4.98
CA LEU A 34 13.34 12.74 -5.89
C LEU A 34 13.67 12.32 -7.31
N GLU A 35 12.85 11.45 -7.86
CA GLU A 35 12.91 11.04 -9.27
C GLU A 35 11.66 11.46 -10.06
N PRO A 36 11.81 11.73 -11.37
CA PRO A 36 10.66 11.97 -12.23
C PRO A 36 9.82 10.70 -12.39
N LEU A 37 8.50 10.80 -12.14
CA LEU A 37 7.57 9.69 -12.32
C LEU A 37 6.91 9.78 -13.70
N LYS A 38 7.32 8.92 -14.63
CA LYS A 38 6.67 8.77 -15.94
C LYS A 38 5.32 8.07 -15.77
N LYS A 39 4.27 8.62 -16.42
CA LYS A 39 2.92 8.07 -16.38
C LYS A 39 2.60 7.38 -17.70
N ASN A 40 2.47 6.07 -17.68
CA ASN A 40 2.14 5.28 -18.88
C ASN A 40 0.63 5.17 -19.13
N ALA A 41 -0.22 5.70 -18.24
CA ALA A 41 -1.68 5.70 -18.36
C ALA A 41 -2.27 4.31 -18.71
N GLY A 42 -1.74 3.24 -18.11
CA GLY A 42 -2.17 1.86 -18.30
C GLY A 42 -1.76 1.25 -19.66
N ARG A 43 -0.84 1.86 -20.38
CA ARG A 43 -0.33 1.37 -21.67
C ARG A 43 0.93 0.54 -21.50
N ASN A 44 1.06 -0.49 -22.32
CA ASN A 44 2.27 -1.32 -22.43
C ASN A 44 3.34 -0.68 -23.33
N SER A 45 4.45 -1.39 -23.60
CA SER A 45 5.55 -0.97 -24.48
C SER A 45 5.09 -0.69 -25.93
N TYR A 46 4.03 -1.35 -26.39
CA TYR A 46 3.45 -1.14 -27.74
C TYR A 46 2.40 -0.02 -27.78
N GLY A 47 2.20 0.74 -26.68
CA GLY A 47 1.21 1.80 -26.60
C GLY A 47 -0.25 1.33 -26.44
N ARG A 48 -0.51 0.02 -26.36
CA ARG A 48 -1.85 -0.54 -26.16
C ARG A 48 -2.27 -0.48 -24.71
N ILE A 49 -3.54 -0.15 -24.44
CA ILE A 49 -4.11 -0.12 -23.10
C ILE A 49 -4.28 -1.57 -22.61
N THR A 50 -3.47 -1.97 -21.63
CA THR A 50 -3.55 -3.27 -20.96
C THR A 50 -4.22 -3.18 -19.60
N VAL A 51 -4.18 -2.01 -18.96
CA VAL A 51 -4.89 -1.71 -17.70
C VAL A 51 -5.78 -0.50 -17.94
N ARG A 52 -7.10 -0.72 -17.91
CA ARG A 52 -8.10 0.32 -18.17
C ARG A 52 -8.23 1.27 -16.99
N HIS A 53 -8.85 2.43 -17.23
CA HIS A 53 -9.24 3.44 -16.23
C HIS A 53 -8.06 4.10 -15.51
N HIS A 54 -6.88 4.11 -16.11
CA HIS A 54 -5.71 4.86 -15.64
C HIS A 54 -5.40 6.02 -16.59
N GLY A 55 -4.92 7.12 -16.02
CA GLY A 55 -4.43 8.28 -16.78
C GLY A 55 -4.85 9.62 -16.20
N GLY A 56 -4.19 10.66 -16.64
CA GLY A 56 -4.33 12.01 -16.10
C GLY A 56 -3.78 12.11 -14.67
N GLY A 57 -4.47 12.91 -13.85
CA GLY A 57 -4.06 13.17 -12.47
C GLY A 57 -2.95 14.21 -12.34
N ASN A 58 -2.68 14.64 -11.11
CA ASN A 58 -1.68 15.64 -10.82
C ASN A 58 -0.27 15.14 -11.15
N LYS A 59 0.62 16.06 -11.59
CA LYS A 59 2.03 15.79 -11.75
C LYS A 59 2.66 15.45 -10.40
N GLN A 60 3.43 14.38 -10.34
CA GLN A 60 4.05 13.88 -9.12
C GLN A 60 5.51 13.52 -9.39
N LYS A 61 6.35 13.65 -8.35
CA LYS A 61 7.70 13.09 -8.32
C LYS A 61 7.70 11.88 -7.40
N TYR A 62 8.45 10.86 -7.77
CA TYR A 62 8.66 9.68 -6.91
C TYR A 62 9.64 10.03 -5.79
N ARG A 63 9.38 9.55 -4.57
CA ARG A 63 10.33 9.58 -3.45
C ARG A 63 10.99 8.22 -3.37
N ILE A 64 12.31 8.21 -3.40
CA ILE A 64 13.10 7.00 -3.21
C ILE A 64 12.98 6.60 -1.75
N ILE A 65 12.38 5.42 -1.50
CA ILE A 65 12.19 4.89 -0.15
C ILE A 65 13.16 3.75 0.07
N ASP A 66 13.84 3.78 1.20
CA ASP A 66 14.68 2.69 1.64
C ASP A 66 13.82 1.53 2.21
N PHE A 67 13.46 0.60 1.32
CA PHE A 67 12.76 -0.62 1.71
C PHE A 67 13.71 -1.72 2.20
N LYS A 68 15.02 -1.58 1.94
CA LYS A 68 16.01 -2.60 2.25
C LYS A 68 16.60 -2.45 3.65
N ARG A 69 16.75 -1.19 4.11
CA ARG A 69 17.34 -0.88 5.42
C ARG A 69 18.73 -1.51 5.57
N GLU A 70 19.60 -1.26 4.56
CA GLU A 70 20.91 -1.90 4.44
C GLU A 70 21.95 -1.42 5.48
N LYS A 71 21.81 -0.20 5.99
CA LYS A 71 22.71 0.33 7.04
C LYS A 71 22.39 -0.33 8.37
N LEU A 72 23.18 -1.33 8.72
CA LEU A 72 23.03 -2.10 9.94
C LEU A 72 23.77 -1.43 11.07
N ASP A 73 23.21 -1.55 12.28
CA ASP A 73 23.78 -1.12 13.57
C ASP A 73 24.19 0.36 13.63
N MET A 74 23.73 1.15 12.65
CA MET A 74 23.94 2.59 12.58
C MET A 74 22.65 3.32 12.97
N PRO A 75 22.67 4.15 14.01
CA PRO A 75 21.50 4.93 14.41
C PRO A 75 21.17 6.00 13.37
N ALA A 76 19.89 6.24 13.18
CA ALA A 76 19.36 7.27 12.29
C ALA A 76 18.31 8.09 13.03
N THR A 77 18.46 9.41 13.01
CA THR A 77 17.54 10.35 13.65
C THR A 77 16.44 10.77 12.66
N VAL A 78 15.19 10.76 13.10
CA VAL A 78 14.04 11.23 12.33
C VAL A 78 14.05 12.75 12.26
N LEU A 79 14.28 13.30 11.09
CA LEU A 79 14.28 14.76 10.86
C LEU A 79 12.87 15.30 10.61
N THR A 80 12.11 14.65 9.74
CA THR A 80 10.78 15.11 9.33
C THR A 80 9.84 13.94 9.07
N ILE A 81 8.53 14.18 9.20
CA ILE A 81 7.47 13.27 8.77
C ILE A 81 6.68 13.98 7.67
N GLU A 82 6.63 13.39 6.47
CA GLU A 82 6.16 14.04 5.26
C GLU A 82 5.01 13.28 4.57
N TYR A 83 4.23 14.04 3.80
CA TYR A 83 3.24 13.48 2.87
C TYR A 83 3.91 13.00 1.59
N ASP A 84 3.57 11.78 1.14
CA ASP A 84 3.97 11.26 -0.17
C ASP A 84 2.73 11.07 -1.07
N PRO A 85 2.66 11.73 -2.24
CA PRO A 85 1.54 11.58 -3.16
C PRO A 85 1.49 10.22 -3.87
N ASN A 86 2.55 9.41 -3.78
CA ASN A 86 2.65 8.12 -4.48
C ASN A 86 2.14 6.95 -3.64
N ARG A 87 1.91 7.16 -2.34
CA ARG A 87 1.44 6.14 -1.40
C ARG A 87 0.45 6.68 -0.39
N THR A 88 -0.28 5.79 0.24
CA THR A 88 -1.23 6.15 1.31
C THR A 88 -0.55 6.38 2.65
N ALA A 89 0.57 5.71 2.91
CA ALA A 89 1.38 5.88 4.10
C ALA A 89 2.16 7.20 4.06
N HIS A 90 2.39 7.82 5.22
CA HIS A 90 3.37 8.89 5.35
C HIS A 90 4.78 8.33 5.34
N ILE A 91 5.74 9.18 5.04
CA ILE A 91 7.17 8.85 5.01
C ILE A 91 7.90 9.69 6.05
N ALA A 92 8.99 9.17 6.58
CA ALA A 92 9.89 9.89 7.46
C ALA A 92 11.25 10.05 6.78
N LEU A 93 11.79 11.27 6.78
CA LEU A 93 13.16 11.53 6.41
C LEU A 93 14.04 11.26 7.62
N VAL A 94 14.98 10.35 7.48
CA VAL A 94 15.93 10.00 8.52
C VAL A 94 17.34 10.35 8.07
N GLN A 95 18.17 10.76 9.03
CA GLN A 95 19.59 11.05 8.81
C GLN A 95 20.42 10.09 9.67
N TYR A 96 21.31 9.40 9.03
CA TYR A 96 22.30 8.53 9.67
C TYR A 96 23.46 9.35 10.22
N GLU A 97 24.26 8.77 11.11
CA GLU A 97 25.44 9.42 11.71
C GLU A 97 26.48 9.86 10.66
N ASP A 98 26.57 9.14 9.54
CA ASP A 98 27.43 9.49 8.39
C ASP A 98 26.92 10.68 7.56
N GLY A 99 25.78 11.30 7.96
CA GLY A 99 25.16 12.41 7.26
C GLY A 99 24.25 12.02 6.09
N GLU A 100 24.21 10.74 5.67
CA GLU A 100 23.33 10.28 4.60
C GLU A 100 21.86 10.37 5.02
N LYS A 101 21.02 10.89 4.13
CA LYS A 101 19.58 10.98 4.35
C LYS A 101 18.86 9.91 3.53
N ARG A 102 17.84 9.28 4.12
CA ARG A 102 16.96 8.32 3.44
C ARG A 102 15.51 8.53 3.85
N TYR A 103 14.59 8.23 2.95
CA TYR A 103 13.17 8.11 3.29
C TYR A 103 12.84 6.68 3.73
N ILE A 104 12.04 6.57 4.77
CA ILE A 104 11.43 5.31 5.23
C ILE A 104 9.93 5.44 5.33
N LEU A 105 9.20 4.33 5.47
CA LEU A 105 7.79 4.37 5.86
C LEU A 105 7.68 4.84 7.30
N ALA A 106 6.81 5.80 7.58
CA ALA A 106 6.56 6.28 8.94
C ALA A 106 5.62 5.31 9.67
N PRO A 107 6.07 4.59 10.72
CA PRO A 107 5.20 3.81 11.57
C PRO A 107 4.30 4.71 12.42
N TYR A 108 3.24 4.11 12.94
CA TYR A 108 2.38 4.77 13.91
C TYR A 108 3.13 5.02 15.22
N GLY A 109 3.02 6.23 15.75
CA GLY A 109 3.68 6.64 16.99
C GLY A 109 5.11 7.16 16.82
N LEU A 110 5.67 7.18 15.60
CA LEU A 110 6.98 7.78 15.34
C LEU A 110 6.88 9.32 15.42
N ASN A 111 7.83 9.95 16.07
CA ASN A 111 7.94 11.41 16.18
C ASN A 111 9.25 11.93 15.57
N VAL A 112 9.27 13.22 15.30
CA VAL A 112 10.50 13.92 14.91
C VAL A 112 11.46 13.94 16.11
N GLY A 113 12.72 13.62 15.87
CA GLY A 113 13.77 13.47 16.91
C GLY A 113 13.94 12.04 17.42
N ASP A 114 13.03 11.11 17.13
CA ASP A 114 13.22 9.70 17.50
C ASP A 114 14.43 9.12 16.77
N VAL A 115 15.14 8.22 17.46
CA VAL A 115 16.26 7.48 16.89
C VAL A 115 15.81 6.06 16.55
N ILE A 116 16.13 5.62 15.33
CA ILE A 116 15.80 4.29 14.82
C ILE A 116 17.07 3.56 14.40
N VAL A 117 17.08 2.26 14.62
CA VAL A 117 18.21 1.39 14.29
C VAL A 117 17.72 0.22 13.43
N SER A 118 18.59 -0.27 12.56
CA SER A 118 18.36 -1.49 11.79
C SER A 118 19.51 -2.46 12.08
N GLY A 119 19.21 -3.65 12.57
CA GLY A 119 20.26 -4.62 12.92
C GLY A 119 19.71 -5.75 13.77
N GLU A 120 20.57 -6.72 14.09
CA GLU A 120 20.17 -7.88 14.89
C GLU A 120 19.97 -7.54 16.37
N GLY A 121 20.73 -6.57 16.88
CA GLY A 121 20.69 -6.09 18.26
C GLY A 121 19.76 -4.89 18.49
N ALA A 122 18.98 -4.48 17.48
CA ALA A 122 18.11 -3.33 17.64
C ALA A 122 16.95 -3.61 18.62
N ASP A 123 16.60 -2.62 19.45
CA ASP A 123 15.47 -2.70 20.38
C ASP A 123 14.13 -2.94 19.66
N ILE A 124 13.17 -3.54 20.38
CA ILE A 124 11.80 -3.76 19.90
C ILE A 124 10.99 -2.46 20.02
N LYS A 125 11.40 -1.43 19.24
CA LYS A 125 10.73 -0.12 19.19
C LYS A 125 10.12 0.12 17.80
N PRO A 126 8.98 0.85 17.69
CA PRO A 126 8.39 1.19 16.40
C PRO A 126 9.39 1.90 15.48
N GLY A 127 9.55 1.42 14.26
CA GLY A 127 10.50 1.96 13.28
C GLY A 127 11.83 1.21 13.17
N ASN A 128 12.23 0.46 14.18
CA ASN A 128 13.40 -0.39 14.12
C ASN A 128 13.18 -1.59 13.19
N CYS A 129 14.21 -2.00 12.48
CA CYS A 129 14.17 -3.06 11.50
C CYS A 129 15.10 -4.21 11.93
N LEU A 130 14.51 -5.40 12.13
CA LEU A 130 15.23 -6.58 12.61
C LEU A 130 14.98 -7.79 11.70
N PRO A 131 15.88 -8.80 11.72
CA PRO A 131 15.55 -10.13 11.23
C PRO A 131 14.36 -10.71 12.01
N ILE A 132 13.48 -11.44 11.32
CA ILE A 132 12.29 -12.05 11.95
C ILE A 132 12.69 -13.00 13.09
N ALA A 133 13.87 -13.61 13.00
CA ALA A 133 14.43 -14.46 14.05
C ALA A 133 14.47 -13.74 15.42
N ASN A 134 14.80 -12.45 15.44
CA ASN A 134 15.01 -11.67 16.65
C ASN A 134 13.77 -10.94 17.15
N ILE A 135 12.66 -10.99 16.40
CA ILE A 135 11.39 -10.31 16.77
C ILE A 135 10.56 -11.24 17.66
N PRO A 136 10.07 -10.82 18.84
CA PRO A 136 9.20 -11.62 19.71
C PRO A 136 7.89 -12.04 19.03
N LEU A 137 7.35 -13.19 19.43
CA LEU A 137 6.03 -13.64 18.99
C LEU A 137 4.94 -12.64 19.43
N GLY A 138 3.87 -12.56 18.64
CA GLY A 138 2.77 -11.63 18.90
C GLY A 138 3.03 -10.20 18.42
N THR A 139 4.28 -9.82 18.13
CA THR A 139 4.65 -8.47 17.71
C THR A 139 4.00 -8.09 16.39
N MET A 140 3.51 -6.84 16.32
CA MET A 140 3.02 -6.25 15.08
C MET A 140 4.20 -5.74 14.26
N ILE A 141 4.22 -6.11 12.98
CA ILE A 141 5.31 -5.80 12.05
C ILE A 141 4.79 -5.28 10.72
N HIS A 142 5.59 -4.52 10.01
CA HIS A 142 5.31 -4.02 8.67
C HIS A 142 6.57 -4.04 7.79
N ASN A 143 6.46 -3.64 6.53
CA ASN A 143 7.57 -3.59 5.58
C ASN A 143 8.38 -4.90 5.53
N ILE A 144 7.68 -6.03 5.36
CA ILE A 144 8.23 -7.37 5.52
C ILE A 144 8.86 -7.83 4.22
N GLU A 145 10.06 -8.38 4.30
CA GLU A 145 10.72 -9.04 3.16
C GLU A 145 10.10 -10.41 2.85
N LEU A 146 10.17 -10.82 1.60
CA LEU A 146 9.86 -12.19 1.14
C LEU A 146 11.11 -13.02 0.89
N ILE A 147 12.20 -12.35 0.54
CA ILE A 147 13.51 -12.93 0.28
C ILE A 147 14.52 -12.04 1.02
N PRO A 148 15.43 -12.61 1.81
CA PRO A 148 16.44 -11.84 2.54
C PRO A 148 17.21 -10.88 1.62
N GLY A 149 17.39 -9.63 2.06
CA GLY A 149 18.15 -8.59 1.35
C GLY A 149 17.45 -7.98 0.13
N ARG A 150 16.26 -8.44 -0.25
CA ARG A 150 15.53 -7.88 -1.39
C ARG A 150 14.75 -6.59 -1.05
N GLY A 151 14.59 -6.31 0.22
CA GLY A 151 13.79 -5.21 0.74
C GLY A 151 12.34 -5.59 0.99
N GLY A 152 11.68 -4.81 1.84
CA GLY A 152 10.29 -5.03 2.25
C GLY A 152 9.31 -4.97 1.08
N GLN A 153 8.45 -5.96 0.98
CA GLN A 153 7.46 -6.10 -0.10
C GLN A 153 6.03 -6.18 0.43
N LEU A 154 5.83 -6.72 1.63
CA LEU A 154 4.52 -6.88 2.24
C LEU A 154 4.24 -5.79 3.27
N VAL A 155 2.96 -5.48 3.48
CA VAL A 155 2.48 -4.59 4.55
C VAL A 155 3.14 -3.21 4.52
N ARG A 156 2.91 -2.45 3.43
CA ARG A 156 3.48 -1.11 3.22
C ARG A 156 2.44 -0.01 3.07
N THR A 157 1.16 -0.36 3.12
CA THR A 157 0.04 0.60 2.99
C THR A 157 -0.31 1.21 4.34
N ALA A 158 -0.91 2.40 4.32
CA ALA A 158 -1.39 3.09 5.52
C ALA A 158 -2.24 2.18 6.41
N GLY A 159 -1.98 2.20 7.72
CA GLY A 159 -2.67 1.38 8.71
C GLY A 159 -2.38 -0.12 8.61
N GLY A 160 -1.53 -0.56 7.69
CA GLY A 160 -1.17 -1.98 7.54
C GLY A 160 -0.32 -2.45 8.72
N ALA A 161 -0.65 -3.63 9.23
CA ALA A 161 0.16 -4.36 10.20
C ALA A 161 -0.02 -5.86 9.96
N ALA A 162 1.04 -6.63 10.12
CA ALA A 162 1.01 -8.08 10.18
C ALA A 162 1.44 -8.53 11.57
N GLN A 163 1.03 -9.71 11.99
CA GLN A 163 1.37 -10.27 13.28
C GLN A 163 2.28 -11.49 13.12
N LEU A 164 3.37 -11.53 13.86
CA LEU A 164 4.23 -12.70 13.96
C LEU A 164 3.58 -13.72 14.89
N MET A 165 3.13 -14.87 14.34
CA MET A 165 2.35 -15.85 15.08
C MET A 165 3.22 -16.92 15.72
N ALA A 166 4.11 -17.52 14.94
CA ALA A 166 4.97 -18.64 15.37
C ALA A 166 6.29 -18.61 14.60
N LYS A 167 7.28 -19.30 15.15
CA LYS A 167 8.58 -19.56 14.52
C LYS A 167 8.80 -21.06 14.52
N GLU A 168 9.04 -21.64 13.34
CA GLU A 168 9.19 -23.09 13.13
C GLU A 168 10.40 -23.34 12.23
N GLY A 169 11.44 -23.93 12.77
CA GLY A 169 12.67 -24.22 12.04
C GLY A 169 13.25 -22.99 11.34
N ALA A 170 13.38 -23.03 10.02
CA ALA A 170 13.93 -21.95 9.21
C ALA A 170 12.90 -20.89 8.78
N SER A 171 11.63 -21.01 9.17
CA SER A 171 10.54 -20.15 8.76
C SER A 171 9.68 -19.65 9.91
N ALA A 172 9.08 -18.51 9.74
CA ALA A 172 8.12 -17.91 10.67
C ALA A 172 6.73 -17.86 10.03
N GLN A 173 5.70 -18.07 10.82
CA GLN A 173 4.30 -17.90 10.43
C GLN A 173 3.88 -16.44 10.70
N VAL A 174 3.47 -15.76 9.63
CA VAL A 174 3.04 -14.37 9.71
C VAL A 174 1.61 -14.23 9.21
N ARG A 175 0.75 -13.65 10.04
CA ARG A 175 -0.64 -13.31 9.70
C ARG A 175 -0.67 -11.93 9.04
N LEU A 176 -1.03 -11.91 7.77
CA LEU A 176 -1.13 -10.68 6.97
C LEU A 176 -2.44 -9.92 7.25
N PRO A 177 -2.54 -8.62 6.89
CA PRO A 177 -3.77 -7.83 7.02
C PRO A 177 -4.98 -8.44 6.30
N SER A 178 -4.76 -9.26 5.27
CA SER A 178 -5.83 -9.99 4.56
C SER A 178 -6.42 -11.16 5.35
N GLY A 179 -5.81 -11.54 6.47
CA GLY A 179 -6.12 -12.75 7.23
C GLY A 179 -5.39 -14.02 6.74
N GLU A 180 -4.65 -13.94 5.63
CA GLU A 180 -3.79 -15.04 5.17
C GLU A 180 -2.62 -15.24 6.13
N VAL A 181 -2.36 -16.48 6.52
CA VAL A 181 -1.17 -16.88 7.26
C VAL A 181 -0.20 -17.53 6.29
N ARG A 182 1.05 -17.05 6.28
CA ARG A 182 2.06 -17.61 5.39
C ARG A 182 3.41 -17.74 6.05
N TYR A 183 4.21 -18.66 5.51
CA TYR A 183 5.61 -18.82 5.88
C TYR A 183 6.48 -17.73 5.26
N ILE A 184 7.37 -17.18 6.09
CA ILE A 184 8.44 -16.24 5.70
C ILE A 184 9.74 -16.74 6.33
N LYS A 185 10.83 -16.69 5.59
CA LYS A 185 12.15 -17.15 6.09
C LYS A 185 12.60 -16.32 7.29
N MET A 186 13.22 -16.93 8.27
CA MET A 186 13.70 -16.29 9.50
C MET A 186 14.73 -15.17 9.26
N GLY A 187 15.57 -15.31 8.23
CA GLY A 187 16.54 -14.27 7.85
C GLY A 187 15.94 -13.08 7.07
N CYS A 188 14.62 -13.09 6.76
CA CYS A 188 13.94 -11.91 6.22
C CYS A 188 13.81 -10.84 7.30
N ARG A 189 13.97 -9.58 6.91
CA ARG A 189 13.80 -8.44 7.80
C ARG A 189 12.36 -7.93 7.80
N ALA A 190 11.97 -7.36 8.93
CA ALA A 190 10.69 -6.66 9.09
C ALA A 190 10.88 -5.45 10.00
N THR A 191 10.06 -4.42 9.82
CA THR A 191 10.06 -3.25 10.68
C THR A 191 8.99 -3.40 11.76
N ILE A 192 9.34 -3.07 13.00
CA ILE A 192 8.45 -3.15 14.16
C ILE A 192 7.37 -2.09 14.09
N GLY A 193 6.16 -2.46 14.48
CA GLY A 193 5.00 -1.58 14.60
C GLY A 193 4.05 -1.65 13.40
N GLN A 194 3.05 -0.79 13.41
CA GLN A 194 2.03 -0.61 12.38
C GLN A 194 2.39 0.59 11.49
N VAL A 195 2.08 0.55 10.22
CA VAL A 195 2.23 1.72 9.33
C VAL A 195 1.30 2.85 9.77
N GLY A 196 1.79 4.07 9.81
CA GLY A 196 1.04 5.27 10.18
C GLY A 196 -0.12 5.59 9.23
N ASN A 197 -0.80 6.74 9.48
CA ASN A 197 -1.94 7.22 8.70
C ASN A 197 -3.14 6.24 8.67
N ILE A 198 -3.49 5.66 9.81
CA ILE A 198 -4.53 4.63 9.96
C ILE A 198 -5.87 5.10 9.39
N ASP A 199 -6.23 6.38 9.59
CA ASP A 199 -7.52 6.96 9.18
C ASP A 199 -7.67 7.13 7.66
N GLN A 200 -6.66 6.84 6.87
CA GLN A 200 -6.69 6.97 5.41
C GLN A 200 -7.82 6.12 4.76
N SER A 201 -8.15 4.98 5.34
CA SER A 201 -9.25 4.11 4.87
C SER A 201 -10.63 4.75 5.01
N ASN A 202 -10.79 5.66 5.98
CA ASN A 202 -12.06 6.32 6.32
C ASN A 202 -12.29 7.62 5.53
N VAL A 203 -11.35 8.01 4.64
CA VAL A 203 -11.44 9.24 3.86
C VAL A 203 -12.48 9.11 2.74
N ASN A 204 -13.49 9.96 2.75
CA ASN A 204 -14.48 10.08 1.68
C ASN A 204 -14.06 11.16 0.69
N ARG A 205 -13.92 10.81 -0.58
CA ARG A 205 -13.49 11.72 -1.64
C ARG A 205 -14.53 12.78 -1.99
N GLY A 206 -15.80 12.49 -1.82
CA GLY A 206 -16.93 13.39 -1.98
C GLY A 206 -17.28 13.78 -3.43
N LYS A 207 -16.32 13.78 -4.37
CA LYS A 207 -16.57 14.17 -5.77
C LYS A 207 -15.69 13.40 -6.78
N ALA A 208 -16.23 13.22 -7.99
CA ALA A 208 -15.54 12.56 -9.09
C ALA A 208 -14.23 13.27 -9.49
N GLY A 209 -14.20 14.60 -9.46
CA GLY A 209 -12.99 15.37 -9.77
C GLY A 209 -11.80 15.06 -8.89
N LYS A 210 -12.00 14.78 -7.59
CA LYS A 210 -10.91 14.35 -6.69
C LYS A 210 -10.34 12.99 -7.12
N THR A 211 -11.19 12.07 -7.56
CA THR A 211 -10.77 10.78 -8.11
C THR A 211 -10.00 10.95 -9.43
N ARG A 212 -10.44 11.89 -10.30
CA ARG A 212 -9.74 12.24 -11.55
C ARG A 212 -8.33 12.79 -11.27
N HIS A 213 -8.17 13.67 -10.29
CA HIS A 213 -6.86 14.20 -9.88
C HIS A 213 -5.89 13.13 -9.36
N MET A 214 -6.40 11.99 -8.89
CA MET A 214 -5.61 10.83 -8.50
C MET A 214 -5.17 9.95 -9.69
N GLY A 215 -5.57 10.29 -10.91
CA GLY A 215 -5.23 9.52 -12.12
C GLY A 215 -6.18 8.37 -12.44
N ILE A 216 -7.34 8.31 -11.78
CA ILE A 216 -8.37 7.31 -12.03
C ILE A 216 -9.38 7.90 -13.02
N ARG A 217 -9.52 7.27 -14.19
CA ARG A 217 -10.50 7.64 -15.20
C ARG A 217 -11.89 7.06 -14.87
N PRO A 218 -12.97 7.68 -15.36
CA PRO A 218 -14.32 7.15 -15.19
C PRO A 218 -14.46 5.74 -15.75
N THR A 219 -15.27 4.92 -15.08
CA THR A 219 -15.63 3.57 -15.53
C THR A 219 -17.04 3.57 -16.06
N VAL A 220 -17.21 3.11 -17.28
CA VAL A 220 -18.54 2.90 -17.89
C VAL A 220 -18.95 1.44 -17.64
N ARG A 221 -20.16 1.22 -17.14
CA ARG A 221 -20.72 -0.12 -16.94
C ARG A 221 -21.09 -0.76 -18.29
N GLY A 222 -20.92 -2.09 -18.40
CA GLY A 222 -21.17 -2.81 -19.66
C GLY A 222 -22.60 -2.73 -20.19
N SER A 223 -23.60 -2.58 -19.31
CA SER A 223 -25.02 -2.50 -19.68
C SER A 223 -25.42 -1.22 -20.46
N VAL A 224 -24.55 -0.21 -20.54
CA VAL A 224 -24.78 1.02 -21.34
C VAL A 224 -23.91 1.08 -22.59
N MET A 225 -23.25 -0.03 -22.91
CA MET A 225 -22.47 -0.21 -24.14
C MET A 225 -23.28 -0.92 -25.20
N ASN A 226 -22.76 -0.94 -26.42
CA ASN A 226 -23.35 -1.74 -27.51
C ASN A 226 -23.07 -3.24 -27.33
N PRO A 227 -23.86 -4.14 -27.94
CA PRO A 227 -23.63 -5.60 -27.84
C PRO A 227 -22.26 -6.04 -28.35
N CYS A 228 -21.66 -5.31 -29.31
CA CYS A 228 -20.32 -5.57 -29.82
C CYS A 228 -19.22 -5.23 -28.82
N ASP A 229 -19.46 -4.29 -27.88
CA ASP A 229 -18.44 -3.79 -26.94
C ASP A 229 -18.42 -4.55 -25.62
N HIS A 230 -19.59 -5.09 -25.21
CA HIS A 230 -19.70 -5.79 -23.95
C HIS A 230 -20.82 -6.85 -23.98
N PRO A 231 -20.64 -8.02 -23.37
CA PRO A 231 -21.67 -9.06 -23.27
C PRO A 231 -22.98 -8.64 -22.56
N HIS A 232 -22.97 -7.54 -21.81
CA HIS A 232 -24.15 -6.94 -21.19
C HIS A 232 -24.74 -5.79 -21.99
N GLY A 233 -24.19 -5.49 -23.16
CA GLY A 233 -24.63 -4.38 -24.01
C GLY A 233 -25.93 -4.65 -24.74
N GLY A 234 -26.57 -3.58 -25.19
CA GLY A 234 -27.83 -3.61 -25.92
C GLY A 234 -29.07 -3.50 -25.05
N GLY A 235 -30.25 -3.50 -25.69
CA GLY A 235 -31.56 -3.36 -25.07
C GLY A 235 -31.98 -1.91 -24.94
N GLU A 236 -33.28 -1.72 -24.58
CA GLU A 236 -33.92 -0.42 -24.40
C GLU A 236 -33.81 0.06 -22.93
N GLY A 237 -33.58 1.36 -22.76
CA GLY A 237 -33.59 2.02 -21.45
C GLY A 237 -32.62 1.43 -20.42
N LYS A 238 -33.13 1.00 -19.28
CA LYS A 238 -32.36 0.33 -18.21
C LYS A 238 -32.43 -1.18 -18.36
N ALA A 239 -31.98 -1.71 -19.51
CA ALA A 239 -31.97 -3.14 -19.74
C ALA A 239 -31.18 -3.92 -18.66
N PRO A 240 -31.66 -5.12 -18.23
CA PRO A 240 -30.94 -5.98 -17.31
C PRO A 240 -29.71 -6.62 -17.95
N ILE A 241 -28.91 -7.30 -17.16
CA ILE A 241 -27.69 -8.01 -17.65
C ILE A 241 -28.05 -9.11 -18.65
N GLY A 242 -29.25 -9.72 -18.55
CA GLY A 242 -29.73 -10.78 -19.44
C GLY A 242 -28.95 -12.09 -19.37
N ARG A 243 -28.24 -12.33 -18.28
CA ARG A 243 -27.43 -13.53 -18.04
C ARG A 243 -27.58 -14.02 -16.59
N PRO A 244 -27.32 -15.30 -16.29
CA PRO A 244 -27.39 -15.84 -14.91
C PRO A 244 -26.51 -15.09 -13.91
N GLY A 245 -25.47 -14.41 -14.38
CA GLY A 245 -24.57 -13.60 -13.54
C GLY A 245 -23.76 -12.59 -14.35
N PRO A 246 -23.16 -11.59 -13.67
CA PRO A 246 -22.35 -10.59 -14.35
C PRO A 246 -21.07 -11.21 -14.93
N VAL A 247 -20.68 -10.75 -16.11
CA VAL A 247 -19.47 -11.18 -16.80
C VAL A 247 -18.57 -10.00 -17.11
N THR A 248 -17.29 -10.28 -17.35
CA THR A 248 -16.31 -9.32 -17.83
C THR A 248 -16.52 -9.03 -19.32
N PRO A 249 -15.89 -7.99 -19.92
CA PRO A 249 -15.94 -7.74 -21.37
C PRO A 249 -15.52 -8.94 -22.23
N TRP A 250 -14.76 -9.86 -21.67
CA TRP A 250 -14.29 -11.10 -22.34
C TRP A 250 -15.15 -12.34 -22.01
N GLY A 251 -16.35 -12.14 -21.42
CA GLY A 251 -17.31 -13.19 -21.14
C GLY A 251 -17.01 -14.07 -19.91
N LYS A 252 -15.93 -13.81 -19.15
CA LYS A 252 -15.64 -14.55 -17.92
C LYS A 252 -16.51 -14.05 -16.76
N PRO A 253 -16.94 -14.90 -15.81
CA PRO A 253 -17.66 -14.46 -14.63
C PRO A 253 -16.93 -13.34 -13.89
N ALA A 254 -17.63 -12.25 -13.53
CA ALA A 254 -17.02 -11.07 -12.91
C ALA A 254 -16.95 -11.17 -11.39
N LEU A 255 -17.93 -11.82 -10.74
CA LEU A 255 -18.00 -11.95 -9.28
C LEU A 255 -17.75 -13.40 -8.83
N GLY A 256 -16.98 -13.55 -7.76
CA GLY A 256 -16.72 -14.85 -7.13
C GLY A 256 -15.79 -15.79 -7.89
N TYR A 257 -15.37 -15.45 -9.10
CA TYR A 257 -14.48 -16.30 -9.89
C TYR A 257 -13.06 -16.30 -9.32
N LYS A 258 -12.53 -17.49 -9.01
CA LYS A 258 -11.17 -17.67 -8.49
C LYS A 258 -10.17 -17.61 -9.63
N THR A 259 -9.45 -16.47 -9.77
CA THR A 259 -8.48 -16.24 -10.86
C THR A 259 -7.08 -16.75 -10.57
N ARG A 260 -6.74 -17.10 -9.32
CA ARG A 260 -5.45 -17.69 -8.97
C ARG A 260 -5.31 -19.05 -9.66
N LYS A 261 -4.20 -19.26 -10.34
CA LYS A 261 -3.88 -20.56 -10.97
C LYS A 261 -3.79 -21.65 -9.91
N LYS A 262 -4.31 -22.86 -10.24
CA LYS A 262 -4.13 -24.06 -9.42
C LYS A 262 -2.63 -24.39 -9.37
N ASN A 263 -2.17 -24.94 -8.24
CA ASN A 263 -0.77 -25.37 -8.03
C ASN A 263 0.26 -24.24 -8.28
N HIS A 264 -0.06 -23.01 -7.86
CA HIS A 264 0.88 -21.92 -7.98
C HIS A 264 2.09 -22.18 -7.06
N ARG A 265 3.32 -21.93 -7.57
CA ARG A 265 4.59 -22.19 -6.86
C ARG A 265 4.64 -21.67 -5.42
N THR A 266 3.92 -20.57 -5.12
CA THR A 266 3.87 -19.96 -3.79
C THR A 266 2.80 -20.56 -2.88
N ASP A 267 2.04 -21.59 -3.32
CA ASP A 267 1.03 -22.24 -2.47
C ASP A 267 1.68 -22.98 -1.30
N LYS A 268 2.91 -23.49 -1.47
CA LYS A 268 3.72 -24.09 -0.40
C LYS A 268 4.03 -23.15 0.76
N GLN A 269 3.93 -21.82 0.53
CA GLN A 269 4.20 -20.81 1.56
C GLN A 269 2.91 -20.34 2.28
N ILE A 270 1.74 -20.80 1.89
CA ILE A 270 0.47 -20.43 2.50
C ILE A 270 0.05 -21.52 3.48
N VAL A 271 0.01 -21.16 4.77
CA VAL A 271 -0.47 -22.03 5.86
C VAL A 271 -2.00 -22.02 5.89
N LYS A 272 -2.58 -20.84 5.94
CA LYS A 272 -4.04 -20.64 5.97
C LYS A 272 -4.44 -19.53 5.00
N ARG A 273 -5.40 -19.83 4.11
CA ARG A 273 -5.97 -18.83 3.20
C ARG A 273 -6.95 -17.92 3.93
N ARG A 274 -7.11 -16.66 3.45
CA ARG A 274 -7.98 -15.66 4.09
C ARG A 274 -9.43 -16.10 4.33
N ASN A 275 -9.96 -16.99 3.47
CA ASN A 275 -11.35 -17.44 3.51
C ASN A 275 -11.48 -18.94 3.86
N SER A 276 -10.43 -19.58 4.39
CA SER A 276 -10.56 -20.95 4.91
C SER A 276 -11.23 -20.91 6.27
N LYS A 277 -12.33 -21.65 6.39
CA LYS A 277 -12.93 -21.97 7.69
C LYS A 277 -11.97 -22.85 8.50
#